data_c070821555c9a4506a024250e6a90866
#
_entry.id   c070821555c9a4506a024250e6a90866
#
_cell.length_a   1.000
_cell.length_b   1.000
_cell.length_c   1.000
_cell.angle_alpha   90.00
_cell.angle_beta   90.00
_cell.angle_gamma   90.00
#
_symmetry.space_group_name_H-M   'P 1'
#
loop_
_entity.id
_entity.type
_entity.pdbx_description
1 polymer ?
#
loop_
_entity_poly.entity_id
_entity_poly.type
_entity_poly.pdbx_seq_one_letter_code
_entity_poly.pdbx_strand_id
1 'polypeptide(L)'
;MRKLKLSFVGLSFVVVLSGCALPAPPPPRASAPQASLTKIRLPMSYIPNIQFAPFYVAVERGYFAEAGIEVEFDYSFETDGVKLVAAGDLPFAVVSGEQVVLARAQGLPVKYFVQWYRRFPIAIFSLKARNITKPQDLKGTTVGIPGFFGATYVGWRAFLDANSLSEGEMNVQEIGFTQAAAVQQGKVDVAVGYIVNEPIVLEANGFPVNVFRVGDQVDMVANGLITNEKTIRENPALVRNMARAVLRGIADTLADPDAAMRISAKFVEGLKPDDPIQRQVLQATIELMKGEPLGASSATAWENTQNVLFKMGQIQSKLDVNEYFTNAFLP
;
A
#
# COMPACT_ATOMS: atom_id res chain seq x y z
N MET A 1 -41.53 27.61 111.14
CA MET A 1 -40.48 26.90 110.46
C MET A 1 -41.01 26.34 109.17
N ARG A 2 -40.98 27.06 108.10
CA ARG A 2 -41.51 26.62 106.75
C ARG A 2 -40.32 26.43 105.80
N LYS A 3 -40.17 25.22 105.28
CA LYS A 3 -39.14 24.88 104.33
C LYS A 3 -39.63 25.25 102.91
N LEU A 4 -38.89 26.14 102.24
CA LEU A 4 -39.16 26.56 100.89
C LEU A 4 -38.51 25.56 99.96
N LYS A 5 -39.27 24.92 99.09
CA LYS A 5 -38.73 24.03 98.02
C LYS A 5 -38.53 24.85 96.74
N LEU A 6 -37.28 24.95 96.29
CA LEU A 6 -36.94 25.55 95.03
C LEU A 6 -36.99 24.46 93.93
N SER A 7 -37.85 24.65 92.96
CA SER A 7 -37.94 23.75 91.74
C SER A 7 -37.02 24.34 90.62
N PHE A 8 -36.05 23.61 90.24
CA PHE A 8 -35.21 23.91 89.08
C PHE A 8 -35.90 23.40 87.83
N VAL A 9 -36.25 24.30 86.89
CA VAL A 9 -36.71 23.96 85.55
C VAL A 9 -35.45 23.91 84.61
N GLY A 10 -35.08 22.73 84.23
CA GLY A 10 -34.01 22.54 83.27
C GLY A 10 -34.47 22.78 81.85
N LEU A 11 -33.92 23.77 81.18
CA LEU A 11 -34.16 24.06 79.75
C LEU A 11 -33.16 23.25 78.90
N SER A 12 -33.66 22.17 78.28
CA SER A 12 -32.86 21.37 77.40
C SER A 12 -32.76 22.03 75.99
N PHE A 13 -31.58 22.50 75.66
CA PHE A 13 -31.28 23.05 74.35
C PHE A 13 -30.98 21.90 73.41
N VAL A 14 -31.87 21.60 72.46
CA VAL A 14 -31.63 20.64 71.39
C VAL A 14 -30.87 21.35 70.24
N VAL A 15 -29.57 21.09 70.13
CA VAL A 15 -28.77 21.51 68.96
C VAL A 15 -29.02 20.59 67.80
N VAL A 16 -29.76 21.06 66.81
CA VAL A 16 -29.93 20.36 65.51
C VAL A 16 -28.70 20.63 64.65
N LEU A 17 -27.74 19.70 64.55
CA LEU A 17 -26.64 19.72 63.61
C LEU A 17 -27.18 19.35 62.21
N SER A 18 -27.47 20.38 61.42
CA SER A 18 -27.71 20.20 59.96
C SER A 18 -26.41 19.84 59.30
N GLY A 19 -26.14 18.55 59.14
CA GLY A 19 -25.02 18.02 58.32
C GLY A 19 -25.26 18.30 56.83
N CYS A 20 -24.53 19.24 56.22
CA CYS A 20 -24.41 19.35 54.77
C CYS A 20 -23.71 18.11 54.25
N ALA A 21 -24.48 17.14 53.77
CA ALA A 21 -23.93 16.02 53.01
C ALA A 21 -23.43 16.54 51.65
N LEU A 22 -22.10 16.58 51.45
CA LEU A 22 -21.48 16.81 50.16
C LEU A 22 -21.91 15.66 49.22
N PRO A 23 -22.32 15.94 47.96
CA PRO A 23 -22.65 14.87 47.02
C PRO A 23 -21.44 13.98 46.81
N ALA A 24 -21.63 12.67 46.90
CA ALA A 24 -20.58 11.69 46.66
C ALA A 24 -20.04 11.88 45.20
N PRO A 25 -18.73 11.79 45.00
CA PRO A 25 -18.17 11.85 43.66
C PRO A 25 -18.81 10.75 42.78
N PRO A 26 -19.10 11.04 41.49
CA PRO A 26 -19.65 10.02 40.60
C PRO A 26 -18.69 8.82 40.53
N PRO A 27 -19.21 7.60 40.45
CA PRO A 27 -18.36 6.41 40.33
C PRO A 27 -17.43 6.55 39.09
N PRO A 28 -16.19 6.07 39.18
CA PRO A 28 -15.28 6.11 38.05
C PRO A 28 -15.99 5.43 36.84
N ARG A 29 -16.06 6.18 35.73
CA ARG A 29 -16.62 5.67 34.50
C ARG A 29 -15.80 4.41 34.15
N ALA A 30 -16.43 3.24 34.19
CA ALA A 30 -15.81 2.01 33.75
C ALA A 30 -15.29 2.27 32.32
N SER A 31 -13.96 2.17 32.14
CA SER A 31 -13.36 2.19 30.80
C SER A 31 -14.04 1.11 29.99
N ALA A 32 -14.66 1.48 28.87
CA ALA A 32 -15.22 0.51 27.94
C ALA A 32 -14.16 -0.54 27.62
N PRO A 33 -14.50 -1.83 27.51
CA PRO A 33 -13.54 -2.86 27.12
C PRO A 33 -12.84 -2.40 25.84
N GLN A 34 -11.52 -2.29 25.87
CA GLN A 34 -10.74 -1.97 24.68
C GLN A 34 -10.98 -3.13 23.71
N ALA A 35 -11.72 -2.87 22.62
CA ALA A 35 -12.01 -3.87 21.62
C ALA A 35 -10.69 -4.48 21.16
N SER A 36 -10.56 -5.81 21.18
CA SER A 36 -9.37 -6.48 20.70
C SER A 36 -9.18 -6.19 19.22
N LEU A 37 -8.00 -5.71 18.83
CA LEU A 37 -7.68 -5.46 17.42
C LEU A 37 -7.63 -6.80 16.65
N THR A 38 -8.14 -6.79 15.44
CA THR A 38 -7.98 -7.92 14.52
C THR A 38 -6.58 -7.88 13.92
N LYS A 39 -5.77 -8.89 14.22
CA LYS A 39 -4.42 -9.00 13.62
C LYS A 39 -4.53 -9.41 12.16
N ILE A 40 -3.87 -8.65 11.29
CA ILE A 40 -3.85 -8.87 9.85
C ILE A 40 -2.41 -8.87 9.37
N ARG A 41 -1.94 -10.01 8.88
CA ARG A 41 -0.71 -10.10 8.11
C ARG A 41 -1.01 -9.57 6.70
N LEU A 42 -0.30 -8.52 6.28
CA LEU A 42 -0.50 -7.81 5.01
C LEU A 42 0.71 -8.04 4.09
N PRO A 43 0.61 -8.90 3.08
CA PRO A 43 1.62 -9.04 2.04
C PRO A 43 1.81 -7.72 1.27
N MET A 44 3.07 -7.29 1.15
CA MET A 44 3.46 -5.99 0.57
C MET A 44 4.08 -6.11 -0.83
N SER A 45 4.39 -7.33 -1.27
CA SER A 45 4.86 -7.65 -2.63
C SER A 45 6.25 -7.13 -3.00
N TYR A 46 7.00 -6.58 -2.06
CA TYR A 46 8.36 -6.09 -2.26
C TYR A 46 9.11 -6.04 -0.93
N ILE A 47 10.42 -5.77 -0.97
CA ILE A 47 11.24 -5.54 0.24
C ILE A 47 10.85 -4.25 0.97
N PRO A 48 11.16 -4.10 2.28
CA PRO A 48 10.93 -2.84 3.01
C PRO A 48 11.50 -1.64 2.27
N ASN A 49 10.66 -0.64 2.01
CA ASN A 49 11.04 0.52 1.19
C ASN A 49 10.22 1.75 1.55
N ILE A 50 10.79 2.96 1.32
CA ILE A 50 10.12 4.25 1.53
C ILE A 50 8.85 4.40 0.69
N GLN A 51 8.71 3.67 -0.42
CA GLN A 51 7.50 3.67 -1.24
C GLN A 51 6.25 3.27 -0.44
N PHE A 52 6.41 2.45 0.61
CA PHE A 52 5.31 2.05 1.50
C PHE A 52 4.97 3.08 2.58
N ALA A 53 5.51 4.30 2.51
CA ALA A 53 5.24 5.37 3.47
C ALA A 53 3.75 5.54 3.85
N PRO A 54 2.75 5.48 2.93
CA PRO A 54 1.35 5.58 3.30
C PRO A 54 0.88 4.53 4.31
N PHE A 55 1.39 3.31 4.20
CA PHE A 55 1.05 2.21 5.11
C PHE A 55 1.72 2.40 6.48
N TYR A 56 2.98 2.84 6.49
CA TYR A 56 3.71 3.18 7.71
C TYR A 56 3.07 4.35 8.45
N VAL A 57 2.67 5.38 7.71
CA VAL A 57 1.92 6.53 8.24
C VAL A 57 0.59 6.08 8.84
N ALA A 58 -0.14 5.19 8.16
CA ALA A 58 -1.41 4.68 8.68
C ALA A 58 -1.25 3.88 9.98
N VAL A 59 -0.15 3.12 10.14
CA VAL A 59 0.18 2.44 11.40
C VAL A 59 0.53 3.45 12.48
N GLU A 60 1.50 4.34 12.22
CA GLU A 60 2.03 5.28 13.21
C GLU A 60 0.98 6.31 13.69
N ARG A 61 0.09 6.74 12.79
CA ARG A 61 -1.03 7.64 13.09
C ARG A 61 -2.20 6.93 13.76
N GLY A 62 -2.14 5.61 13.92
CA GLY A 62 -3.18 4.82 14.55
C GLY A 62 -4.42 4.58 13.69
N TYR A 63 -4.39 4.84 12.39
CA TYR A 63 -5.56 4.72 11.51
C TYR A 63 -6.05 3.29 11.38
N PHE A 64 -5.14 2.30 11.38
CA PHE A 64 -5.50 0.91 11.44
C PHE A 64 -6.09 0.52 12.80
N ALA A 65 -5.51 1.03 13.91
CA ALA A 65 -6.02 0.76 15.24
C ALA A 65 -7.44 1.34 15.45
N GLU A 66 -7.69 2.58 14.99
CA GLU A 66 -9.04 3.18 14.96
C GLU A 66 -10.04 2.35 14.13
N ALA A 67 -9.54 1.67 13.09
CA ALA A 67 -10.31 0.76 12.26
C ALA A 67 -10.52 -0.64 12.89
N GLY A 68 -9.99 -0.88 14.10
CA GLY A 68 -10.02 -2.18 14.77
C GLY A 68 -9.00 -3.19 14.22
N ILE A 69 -7.95 -2.73 13.55
CA ILE A 69 -6.96 -3.55 12.86
C ILE A 69 -5.58 -3.34 13.47
N GLU A 70 -4.84 -4.44 13.66
CA GLU A 70 -3.40 -4.47 13.93
C GLU A 70 -2.71 -5.09 12.73
N VAL A 71 -1.88 -4.31 12.00
CA VAL A 71 -1.21 -4.76 10.77
C VAL A 71 0.18 -5.26 11.07
N GLU A 72 0.51 -6.45 10.55
CA GLU A 72 1.85 -7.01 10.44
C GLU A 72 2.24 -7.04 8.95
N PHE A 73 3.28 -6.30 8.56
CA PHE A 73 3.75 -6.28 7.17
C PHE A 73 4.54 -7.54 6.84
N ASP A 74 4.17 -8.18 5.72
CA ASP A 74 4.82 -9.38 5.17
C ASP A 74 5.43 -9.03 3.80
N TYR A 75 6.75 -9.04 3.73
CA TYR A 75 7.50 -8.66 2.51
C TYR A 75 7.77 -9.86 1.60
N SER A 76 6.75 -10.69 1.41
CA SER A 76 6.75 -11.84 0.50
C SER A 76 6.46 -11.43 -0.96
N PHE A 77 6.58 -12.40 -1.88
CA PHE A 77 6.25 -12.17 -3.28
C PHE A 77 4.75 -11.94 -3.51
N GLU A 78 4.44 -11.10 -4.49
CA GLU A 78 3.08 -10.70 -4.87
C GLU A 78 2.15 -11.88 -5.15
N THR A 79 2.65 -12.88 -5.90
CA THR A 79 1.90 -14.09 -6.25
C THR A 79 1.47 -14.91 -5.05
N ASP A 80 2.25 -14.89 -3.96
CA ASP A 80 1.91 -15.62 -2.74
C ASP A 80 0.79 -14.90 -1.98
N GLY A 81 0.85 -13.56 -1.91
CA GLY A 81 -0.23 -12.74 -1.37
C GLY A 81 -1.56 -12.98 -2.09
N VAL A 82 -1.55 -13.04 -3.44
CA VAL A 82 -2.74 -13.35 -4.25
C VAL A 82 -3.33 -14.71 -3.90
N LYS A 83 -2.50 -15.76 -3.80
CA LYS A 83 -2.94 -17.13 -3.46
C LYS A 83 -3.58 -17.19 -2.08
N LEU A 84 -2.94 -16.58 -1.07
CA LEU A 84 -3.44 -16.56 0.30
C LEU A 84 -4.77 -15.82 0.42
N VAL A 85 -4.92 -14.69 -0.29
CA VAL A 85 -6.19 -13.96 -0.33
C VAL A 85 -7.26 -14.75 -1.07
N ALA A 86 -6.93 -15.37 -2.20
CA ALA A 86 -7.87 -16.21 -2.96
C ALA A 86 -8.37 -17.42 -2.16
N ALA A 87 -7.50 -18.06 -1.39
CA ALA A 87 -7.84 -19.17 -0.49
C ALA A 87 -8.69 -18.73 0.72
N GLY A 88 -8.68 -17.44 1.05
CA GLY A 88 -9.34 -16.89 2.24
C GLY A 88 -8.51 -17.02 3.51
N ASP A 89 -7.22 -17.36 3.40
CA ASP A 89 -6.28 -17.45 4.53
C ASP A 89 -5.87 -16.06 5.03
N LEU A 90 -5.83 -15.08 4.11
CA LEU A 90 -5.64 -13.67 4.42
C LEU A 90 -6.78 -12.84 3.84
N PRO A 91 -7.22 -11.78 4.55
CA PRO A 91 -8.28 -10.92 4.04
C PRO A 91 -7.79 -9.92 2.98
N PHE A 92 -6.51 -9.54 2.99
CA PHE A 92 -5.96 -8.49 2.15
C PHE A 92 -4.52 -8.79 1.71
N ALA A 93 -4.14 -8.20 0.56
CA ALA A 93 -2.74 -8.07 0.12
C ALA A 93 -2.59 -6.80 -0.73
N VAL A 94 -1.37 -6.26 -0.80
CA VAL A 94 -0.97 -5.23 -1.76
C VAL A 94 -0.45 -5.92 -3.01
N VAL A 95 -1.06 -5.64 -4.16
CA VAL A 95 -0.68 -6.27 -5.43
C VAL A 95 -0.85 -5.28 -6.60
N SER A 96 -0.27 -5.59 -7.75
CA SER A 96 -0.52 -4.89 -9.01
C SER A 96 -1.79 -5.39 -9.71
N GLY A 97 -2.38 -4.54 -10.57
CA GLY A 97 -3.68 -4.83 -11.17
C GLY A 97 -3.70 -6.04 -12.08
N GLU A 98 -2.61 -6.29 -12.83
CA GLU A 98 -2.53 -7.45 -13.72
C GLU A 98 -2.61 -8.79 -12.96
N GLN A 99 -2.16 -8.84 -11.70
CA GLN A 99 -2.29 -10.04 -10.87
C GLN A 99 -3.75 -10.40 -10.58
N VAL A 100 -4.61 -9.39 -10.46
CA VAL A 100 -6.05 -9.61 -10.28
C VAL A 100 -6.66 -10.20 -11.55
N VAL A 101 -6.30 -9.67 -12.72
CA VAL A 101 -6.79 -10.19 -14.00
C VAL A 101 -6.36 -11.65 -14.21
N LEU A 102 -5.08 -11.95 -13.93
CA LEU A 102 -4.54 -13.32 -14.02
C LEU A 102 -5.23 -14.28 -13.04
N ALA A 103 -5.45 -13.85 -11.81
CA ALA A 103 -6.14 -14.65 -10.79
C ALA A 103 -7.61 -14.91 -11.16
N ARG A 104 -8.33 -13.88 -11.60
CA ARG A 104 -9.73 -14.02 -12.03
C ARG A 104 -9.88 -14.90 -13.27
N ALA A 105 -8.94 -14.83 -14.22
CA ALA A 105 -8.91 -15.73 -15.38
C ALA A 105 -8.73 -17.21 -14.99
N GLN A 106 -8.16 -17.49 -13.82
CA GLN A 106 -8.04 -18.83 -13.22
C GLN A 106 -9.23 -19.18 -12.30
N GLY A 107 -10.26 -18.34 -12.23
CA GLY A 107 -11.43 -18.53 -11.37
C GLY A 107 -11.21 -18.22 -9.90
N LEU A 108 -10.09 -17.58 -9.54
CA LEU A 108 -9.80 -17.20 -8.15
C LEU A 108 -10.64 -15.98 -7.73
N PRO A 109 -11.31 -16.02 -6.57
CA PRO A 109 -12.34 -15.04 -6.19
C PRO A 109 -11.75 -13.77 -5.55
N VAL A 110 -10.71 -13.18 -6.16
CA VAL A 110 -10.08 -11.94 -5.67
C VAL A 110 -10.72 -10.71 -6.30
N LYS A 111 -10.70 -9.59 -5.58
CA LYS A 111 -11.22 -8.30 -6.02
C LYS A 111 -10.36 -7.15 -5.54
N TYR A 112 -10.00 -6.25 -6.45
CA TYR A 112 -9.27 -5.03 -6.16
C TYR A 112 -10.23 -3.96 -5.62
N PHE A 113 -9.87 -3.24 -4.54
CA PHE A 113 -10.81 -2.31 -3.89
C PHE A 113 -10.22 -0.96 -3.46
N VAL A 114 -8.89 -0.79 -3.51
CA VAL A 114 -8.20 0.49 -3.30
C VAL A 114 -7.04 0.59 -4.26
N GLN A 115 -7.03 1.59 -5.11
CA GLN A 115 -5.89 1.93 -5.95
C GLN A 115 -4.89 2.77 -5.15
N TRP A 116 -3.63 2.31 -5.06
CA TRP A 116 -2.56 3.04 -4.40
C TRP A 116 -1.81 3.93 -5.39
N TYR A 117 -1.28 3.36 -6.49
CA TYR A 117 -0.68 4.11 -7.58
C TYR A 117 -1.69 4.35 -8.71
N ARG A 118 -1.80 5.61 -9.13
CA ARG A 118 -2.72 6.01 -10.20
C ARG A 118 -2.15 5.81 -11.61
N ARG A 119 -0.83 5.69 -11.71
CA ARG A 119 -0.14 5.45 -12.99
C ARG A 119 0.69 4.18 -12.87
N PHE A 120 0.78 3.45 -13.98
CA PHE A 120 1.57 2.23 -14.04
C PHE A 120 3.06 2.55 -13.84
N PRO A 121 3.73 1.98 -12.83
CA PRO A 121 5.01 2.50 -12.35
C PRO A 121 6.23 1.93 -13.07
N ILE A 122 6.05 1.02 -14.04
CA ILE A 122 7.15 0.27 -14.62
C ILE A 122 7.94 1.12 -15.60
N ALA A 123 9.26 0.97 -15.50
CA ALA A 123 10.24 1.59 -16.38
C ALA A 123 11.29 0.57 -16.83
N ILE A 124 11.79 0.76 -18.05
CA ILE A 124 12.94 0.09 -18.59
C ILE A 124 14.08 1.12 -18.58
N PHE A 125 15.22 0.79 -18.02
CA PHE A 125 16.31 1.74 -17.85
C PHE A 125 17.69 1.12 -18.10
N SER A 126 18.61 1.97 -18.56
CA SER A 126 20.01 1.64 -18.81
C SER A 126 20.90 2.81 -18.45
N LEU A 127 22.20 2.58 -18.22
CA LEU A 127 23.14 3.70 -18.13
C LEU A 127 23.16 4.48 -19.45
N LYS A 128 23.25 5.82 -19.40
CA LYS A 128 23.39 6.67 -20.60
C LYS A 128 24.56 6.25 -21.47
N ALA A 129 25.65 5.77 -20.86
CA ALA A 129 26.82 5.28 -21.57
C ALA A 129 26.56 4.09 -22.52
N ARG A 130 25.43 3.39 -22.34
CA ARG A 130 25.00 2.28 -23.24
C ARG A 130 24.35 2.78 -24.54
N ASN A 131 24.06 4.10 -24.63
CA ASN A 131 23.40 4.72 -25.80
C ASN A 131 22.09 4.08 -26.22
N ILE A 132 21.33 3.48 -25.30
CA ILE A 132 20.00 2.94 -25.53
C ILE A 132 18.98 4.08 -25.37
N THR A 133 18.61 4.70 -26.50
CA THR A 133 17.80 5.94 -26.53
C THR A 133 16.44 5.77 -27.18
N LYS A 134 16.22 4.67 -27.90
CA LYS A 134 14.95 4.27 -28.52
C LYS A 134 14.69 2.79 -28.29
N PRO A 135 13.42 2.32 -28.33
CA PRO A 135 13.09 0.94 -28.05
C PRO A 135 13.86 -0.09 -28.89
N GLN A 136 14.15 0.22 -30.16
CA GLN A 136 14.86 -0.68 -31.06
C GLN A 136 16.32 -0.93 -30.66
N ASP A 137 16.92 -0.03 -29.85
CA ASP A 137 18.27 -0.19 -29.34
C ASP A 137 18.38 -1.31 -28.28
N LEU A 138 17.23 -1.84 -27.81
CA LEU A 138 17.19 -2.98 -26.89
C LEU A 138 17.62 -4.31 -27.55
N LYS A 139 17.56 -4.41 -28.90
CA LYS A 139 17.93 -5.65 -29.59
C LYS A 139 19.37 -6.06 -29.33
N GLY A 140 19.53 -7.33 -28.99
CA GLY A 140 20.84 -7.90 -28.66
C GLY A 140 21.37 -7.58 -27.26
N THR A 141 20.62 -6.81 -26.44
CA THR A 141 21.05 -6.47 -25.08
C THR A 141 20.72 -7.56 -24.07
N THR A 142 21.41 -7.55 -22.93
CA THR A 142 21.05 -8.34 -21.76
C THR A 142 20.13 -7.50 -20.87
N VAL A 143 18.93 -8.04 -20.61
CA VAL A 143 17.88 -7.39 -19.81
C VAL A 143 17.68 -8.12 -18.51
N GLY A 144 17.82 -7.40 -17.38
CA GLY A 144 17.55 -7.92 -16.05
C GLY A 144 16.12 -7.63 -15.58
N ILE A 145 15.43 -8.65 -15.15
CA ILE A 145 14.10 -8.56 -14.52
C ILE A 145 14.11 -9.20 -13.13
N PRO A 146 13.26 -8.80 -12.18
CA PRO A 146 13.17 -9.47 -10.87
C PRO A 146 12.81 -10.94 -10.97
N GLY A 147 11.93 -11.29 -11.90
CA GLY A 147 11.45 -12.63 -12.22
C GLY A 147 10.48 -12.59 -13.40
N PHE A 148 10.14 -13.75 -13.96
CA PHE A 148 9.20 -13.87 -15.09
C PHE A 148 7.74 -13.80 -14.64
N PHE A 149 7.43 -12.92 -13.70
CA PHE A 149 6.11 -12.68 -13.12
C PHE A 149 5.99 -11.23 -12.62
N GLY A 150 4.78 -10.83 -12.22
CA GLY A 150 4.49 -9.54 -11.60
C GLY A 150 4.54 -8.36 -12.58
N ALA A 151 4.31 -7.16 -12.04
CA ALA A 151 4.18 -5.92 -12.82
C ALA A 151 5.40 -5.65 -13.72
N THR A 152 6.62 -5.95 -13.26
CA THR A 152 7.84 -5.71 -14.04
C THR A 152 7.87 -6.56 -15.30
N TYR A 153 7.56 -7.85 -15.21
CA TYR A 153 7.54 -8.72 -16.38
C TYR A 153 6.38 -8.40 -17.33
N VAL A 154 5.19 -8.19 -16.78
CA VAL A 154 4.02 -7.80 -17.61
C VAL A 154 4.26 -6.45 -18.28
N GLY A 155 4.81 -5.47 -17.55
CA GLY A 155 5.17 -4.17 -18.11
C GLY A 155 6.25 -4.27 -19.19
N TRP A 156 7.26 -5.10 -18.99
CA TRP A 156 8.27 -5.40 -20.01
C TRP A 156 7.61 -5.93 -21.31
N ARG A 157 6.78 -6.96 -21.20
CA ARG A 157 6.10 -7.56 -22.35
C ARG A 157 5.15 -6.58 -23.04
N ALA A 158 4.41 -5.77 -22.25
CA ALA A 158 3.52 -4.74 -22.79
C ALA A 158 4.30 -3.67 -23.57
N PHE A 159 5.48 -3.27 -23.06
CA PHE A 159 6.35 -2.32 -23.73
C PHE A 159 6.89 -2.89 -25.05
N LEU A 160 7.34 -4.14 -25.06
CA LEU A 160 7.81 -4.80 -26.29
C LEU A 160 6.73 -4.84 -27.34
N ASP A 161 5.51 -5.23 -26.95
CA ASP A 161 4.37 -5.30 -27.84
C ASP A 161 4.01 -3.93 -28.43
N ALA A 162 3.96 -2.89 -27.61
CA ALA A 162 3.68 -1.52 -28.05
C ALA A 162 4.73 -0.99 -29.05
N ASN A 163 5.96 -1.52 -29.00
CA ASN A 163 7.06 -1.11 -29.88
C ASN A 163 7.38 -2.13 -30.97
N SER A 164 6.53 -3.15 -31.19
CA SER A 164 6.70 -4.22 -32.20
C SER A 164 8.05 -4.95 -32.06
N LEU A 165 8.48 -5.20 -30.81
CA LEU A 165 9.66 -5.96 -30.47
C LEU A 165 9.29 -7.36 -29.98
N SER A 166 10.17 -8.35 -30.23
CA SER A 166 10.04 -9.70 -29.71
C SER A 166 11.04 -9.92 -28.58
N GLU A 167 10.60 -10.56 -27.48
CA GLU A 167 11.49 -10.86 -26.34
C GLU A 167 12.73 -11.68 -26.74
N GLY A 168 12.57 -12.57 -27.72
CA GLY A 168 13.69 -13.38 -28.25
C GLY A 168 14.79 -12.58 -28.96
N GLU A 169 14.60 -11.27 -29.19
CA GLU A 169 15.65 -10.38 -29.71
C GLU A 169 16.60 -9.86 -28.61
N MET A 170 16.30 -10.15 -27.34
CA MET A 170 17.10 -9.80 -26.16
C MET A 170 17.46 -11.05 -25.34
N ASN A 171 18.48 -10.94 -24.49
CA ASN A 171 18.82 -11.97 -23.50
C ASN A 171 18.24 -11.59 -22.15
N VAL A 172 17.01 -12.03 -21.86
CA VAL A 172 16.31 -11.72 -20.61
C VAL A 172 16.75 -12.65 -19.48
N GLN A 173 17.15 -12.10 -18.34
CA GLN A 173 17.66 -12.82 -17.17
C GLN A 173 16.91 -12.45 -15.90
N GLU A 174 16.62 -13.45 -15.07
CA GLU A 174 16.12 -13.25 -13.73
C GLU A 174 17.27 -12.84 -12.79
N ILE A 175 17.14 -11.67 -12.13
CA ILE A 175 18.17 -11.10 -11.26
C ILE A 175 17.67 -10.77 -9.85
N GLY A 176 16.44 -11.16 -9.49
CA GLY A 176 15.80 -10.76 -8.23
C GLY A 176 15.67 -9.24 -8.12
N PHE A 177 15.63 -8.74 -6.88
CA PHE A 177 15.52 -7.29 -6.60
C PHE A 177 16.91 -6.60 -6.57
N THR A 178 17.75 -6.87 -7.57
CA THR A 178 19.14 -6.32 -7.67
C THR A 178 19.33 -5.39 -8.85
N GLN A 179 18.27 -4.89 -9.47
CA GLN A 179 18.29 -4.18 -10.77
C GLN A 179 19.28 -3.03 -10.82
N ALA A 180 19.23 -2.11 -9.82
CA ALA A 180 20.14 -0.97 -9.78
C ALA A 180 21.61 -1.42 -9.72
N ALA A 181 21.93 -2.37 -8.85
CA ALA A 181 23.27 -2.91 -8.70
C ALA A 181 23.74 -3.67 -9.95
N ALA A 182 22.85 -4.44 -10.59
CA ALA A 182 23.18 -5.19 -11.79
C ALA A 182 23.52 -4.27 -12.99
N VAL A 183 22.74 -3.20 -13.19
CA VAL A 183 23.02 -2.17 -14.20
C VAL A 183 24.30 -1.40 -13.88
N GLN A 184 24.49 -0.97 -12.63
CA GLN A 184 25.68 -0.26 -12.20
C GLN A 184 26.97 -1.07 -12.41
N GLN A 185 26.92 -2.37 -12.15
CA GLN A 185 28.05 -3.27 -12.28
C GLN A 185 28.25 -3.80 -13.72
N GLY A 186 27.36 -3.43 -14.64
CA GLY A 186 27.39 -3.91 -16.04
C GLY A 186 27.10 -5.40 -16.20
N LYS A 187 26.45 -6.03 -15.21
CA LYS A 187 26.00 -7.44 -15.31
C LYS A 187 24.86 -7.58 -16.30
N VAL A 188 24.04 -6.54 -16.45
CA VAL A 188 23.03 -6.40 -17.49
C VAL A 188 23.15 -5.03 -18.15
N ASP A 189 22.77 -4.91 -19.42
CA ASP A 189 22.78 -3.65 -20.15
C ASP A 189 21.59 -2.77 -19.77
N VAL A 190 20.46 -3.43 -19.52
CA VAL A 190 19.16 -2.83 -19.24
C VAL A 190 18.54 -3.56 -18.06
N ALA A 191 17.74 -2.86 -17.26
CA ALA A 191 16.88 -3.51 -16.28
C ALA A 191 15.46 -2.96 -16.34
N VAL A 192 14.53 -3.77 -15.82
CA VAL A 192 13.12 -3.41 -15.64
C VAL A 192 12.84 -3.25 -14.15
N GLY A 193 12.29 -2.12 -13.76
CA GLY A 193 12.01 -1.81 -12.37
C GLY A 193 10.95 -0.72 -12.24
N TYR A 194 10.89 -0.10 -11.08
CA TYR A 194 9.94 0.96 -10.78
C TYR A 194 10.55 2.33 -11.04
N ILE A 195 9.88 3.16 -11.84
CA ILE A 195 10.33 4.52 -12.20
C ILE A 195 10.67 5.38 -10.98
N VAL A 196 10.03 5.11 -9.87
CA VAL A 196 10.18 5.87 -8.63
C VAL A 196 11.31 5.36 -7.72
N ASN A 197 12.04 4.32 -8.10
CA ASN A 197 13.07 3.70 -7.27
C ASN A 197 14.43 3.59 -8.01
N GLU A 198 14.65 2.52 -8.76
CA GLU A 198 15.97 2.16 -9.29
C GLU A 198 16.61 3.26 -10.16
N PRO A 199 15.89 3.91 -11.10
CA PRO A 199 16.46 5.01 -11.89
C PRO A 199 16.93 6.19 -11.02
N ILE A 200 16.15 6.55 -9.99
CA ILE A 200 16.45 7.64 -9.06
C ILE A 200 17.72 7.31 -8.25
N VAL A 201 17.77 6.07 -7.72
CA VAL A 201 18.93 5.61 -6.94
C VAL A 201 20.22 5.63 -7.78
N LEU A 202 20.15 5.20 -9.05
CA LEU A 202 21.30 5.25 -9.96
C LEU A 202 21.75 6.68 -10.23
N GLU A 203 20.83 7.57 -10.62
CA GLU A 203 21.17 8.98 -10.91
C GLU A 203 21.75 9.69 -9.70
N ALA A 204 21.17 9.50 -8.51
CA ALA A 204 21.64 10.09 -7.28
C ALA A 204 23.04 9.60 -6.86
N ASN A 205 23.42 8.39 -7.27
CA ASN A 205 24.76 7.84 -7.05
C ASN A 205 25.74 8.16 -8.19
N GLY A 206 25.39 9.07 -9.11
CA GLY A 206 26.28 9.52 -10.19
C GLY A 206 26.29 8.60 -11.42
N PHE A 207 25.30 7.72 -11.57
CA PHE A 207 25.11 6.85 -12.72
C PHE A 207 23.93 7.34 -13.56
N PRO A 208 24.11 8.30 -14.49
CA PRO A 208 22.99 8.83 -15.29
C PRO A 208 22.38 7.75 -16.18
N VAL A 209 21.05 7.73 -16.23
CA VAL A 209 20.28 6.71 -16.95
C VAL A 209 19.43 7.27 -18.10
N ASN A 210 19.18 6.45 -19.12
CA ASN A 210 18.06 6.58 -20.04
C ASN A 210 16.91 5.74 -19.51
N VAL A 211 15.68 6.25 -19.64
CA VAL A 211 14.49 5.62 -19.07
C VAL A 211 13.35 5.62 -20.09
N PHE A 212 12.78 4.46 -20.34
CA PHE A 212 11.48 4.32 -21.03
C PHE A 212 10.40 4.03 -19.99
N ARG A 213 9.40 4.89 -19.91
CA ARG A 213 8.24 4.73 -19.01
C ARG A 213 7.18 3.92 -19.72
N VAL A 214 6.85 2.75 -19.19
CA VAL A 214 5.79 1.91 -19.79
C VAL A 214 4.43 2.61 -19.73
N GLY A 215 4.13 3.28 -18.62
CA GLY A 215 2.87 4.00 -18.44
C GLY A 215 2.63 5.19 -19.40
N ASP A 216 3.66 5.64 -20.14
CA ASP A 216 3.48 6.66 -21.20
C ASP A 216 2.93 6.05 -22.51
N GLN A 217 3.02 4.74 -22.67
CA GLN A 217 2.59 4.01 -23.88
C GLN A 217 1.40 3.09 -23.63
N VAL A 218 1.30 2.54 -22.42
CA VAL A 218 0.25 1.56 -22.06
C VAL A 218 -0.33 1.95 -20.69
N ASP A 219 -1.58 2.41 -20.69
CA ASP A 219 -2.32 2.71 -19.47
C ASP A 219 -2.86 1.40 -18.86
N MET A 220 -2.23 0.94 -17.79
CA MET A 220 -2.58 -0.28 -17.06
C MET A 220 -2.86 0.04 -15.59
N VAL A 221 -3.67 -0.80 -14.96
CA VAL A 221 -3.93 -0.68 -13.52
C VAL A 221 -2.65 -0.95 -12.74
N ALA A 222 -2.30 -0.02 -11.88
CA ALA A 222 -1.11 -0.09 -11.04
C ALA A 222 -1.37 -0.79 -9.70
N ASN A 223 -0.43 -0.63 -8.74
CA ASN A 223 -0.51 -1.27 -7.43
C ASN A 223 -1.65 -0.73 -6.57
N GLY A 224 -2.22 -1.64 -5.78
CA GLY A 224 -3.29 -1.34 -4.84
C GLY A 224 -3.59 -2.52 -3.93
N LEU A 225 -4.76 -2.51 -3.30
CA LEU A 225 -5.16 -3.54 -2.38
C LEU A 225 -6.21 -4.47 -2.98
N ILE A 226 -6.03 -5.76 -2.72
CA ILE A 226 -7.03 -6.78 -2.99
C ILE A 226 -7.63 -7.34 -1.71
N THR A 227 -8.82 -7.86 -1.87
CA THR A 227 -9.54 -8.73 -0.94
C THR A 227 -10.16 -9.89 -1.71
N ASN A 228 -10.94 -10.73 -1.06
CA ASN A 228 -11.70 -11.80 -1.70
C ASN A 228 -13.23 -11.61 -1.54
N GLU A 229 -14.00 -12.27 -2.40
CA GLU A 229 -15.46 -12.19 -2.39
C GLU A 229 -16.08 -12.68 -1.08
N LYS A 230 -15.43 -13.64 -0.40
CA LYS A 230 -15.88 -14.12 0.92
C LYS A 230 -15.78 -13.01 1.95
N THR A 231 -14.63 -12.34 2.05
CA THR A 231 -14.41 -11.23 2.98
C THR A 231 -15.39 -10.07 2.70
N ILE A 232 -15.63 -9.75 1.41
CA ILE A 232 -16.61 -8.73 1.02
C ILE A 232 -18.03 -9.09 1.52
N ARG A 233 -18.43 -10.33 1.36
CA ARG A 233 -19.76 -10.79 1.75
C ARG A 233 -19.94 -10.91 3.26
N GLU A 234 -18.92 -11.48 3.95
CA GLU A 234 -19.03 -11.83 5.36
C GLU A 234 -18.62 -10.69 6.31
N ASN A 235 -17.68 -9.83 5.87
CA ASN A 235 -17.20 -8.70 6.67
C ASN A 235 -16.95 -7.43 5.83
N PRO A 236 -17.98 -6.85 5.19
CA PRO A 236 -17.82 -5.64 4.38
C PRO A 236 -17.34 -4.43 5.19
N ALA A 237 -17.59 -4.42 6.51
CA ALA A 237 -17.11 -3.39 7.41
C ALA A 237 -15.57 -3.41 7.52
N LEU A 238 -14.97 -4.59 7.59
CA LEU A 238 -13.51 -4.75 7.62
C LEU A 238 -12.86 -4.20 6.33
N VAL A 239 -13.46 -4.51 5.16
CA VAL A 239 -12.97 -4.00 3.87
C VAL A 239 -13.03 -2.47 3.82
N ARG A 240 -14.15 -1.88 4.26
CA ARG A 240 -14.32 -0.41 4.33
C ARG A 240 -13.36 0.24 5.31
N ASN A 241 -13.13 -0.38 6.45
CA ASN A 241 -12.21 0.10 7.47
C ASN A 241 -10.76 0.06 6.99
N MET A 242 -10.35 -1.01 6.32
CA MET A 242 -9.04 -1.13 5.68
C MET A 242 -8.85 -0.04 4.62
N ALA A 243 -9.83 0.14 3.72
CA ALA A 243 -9.79 1.19 2.70
C ALA A 243 -9.59 2.57 3.32
N ARG A 244 -10.40 2.91 4.34
CA ARG A 244 -10.33 4.21 5.03
C ARG A 244 -8.97 4.44 5.69
N ALA A 245 -8.41 3.44 6.36
CA ALA A 245 -7.12 3.56 7.03
C ALA A 245 -5.99 3.83 6.03
N VAL A 246 -5.95 3.08 4.93
CA VAL A 246 -4.94 3.25 3.87
C VAL A 246 -5.09 4.60 3.17
N LEU A 247 -6.31 5.02 2.84
CA LEU A 247 -6.56 6.31 2.17
C LEU A 247 -6.17 7.50 3.04
N ARG A 248 -6.39 7.44 4.37
CA ARG A 248 -5.87 8.45 5.30
C ARG A 248 -4.35 8.47 5.32
N GLY A 249 -3.69 7.30 5.31
CA GLY A 249 -2.24 7.20 5.20
C GLY A 249 -1.70 7.81 3.90
N ILE A 250 -2.38 7.58 2.76
CA ILE A 250 -2.06 8.22 1.49
C ILE A 250 -2.22 9.74 1.61
N ALA A 251 -3.36 10.23 2.10
CA ALA A 251 -3.64 11.65 2.23
C ALA A 251 -2.60 12.37 3.10
N ASP A 252 -2.24 11.80 4.25
CA ASP A 252 -1.23 12.38 5.14
C ASP A 252 0.18 12.35 4.52
N THR A 253 0.52 11.29 3.78
CA THR A 253 1.80 11.21 3.05
C THR A 253 1.90 12.29 1.97
N LEU A 254 0.79 12.56 1.27
CA LEU A 254 0.70 13.65 0.29
C LEU A 254 0.80 15.03 0.95
N ALA A 255 0.21 15.20 2.13
CA ALA A 255 0.16 16.47 2.85
C ALA A 255 1.47 16.83 3.57
N ASP A 256 2.17 15.84 4.15
CA ASP A 256 3.41 16.05 4.91
C ASP A 256 4.45 14.95 4.58
N PRO A 257 5.18 15.10 3.44
CA PRO A 257 6.23 14.16 3.06
C PRO A 257 7.39 14.08 4.08
N ASP A 258 7.64 15.15 4.84
CA ASP A 258 8.70 15.17 5.85
C ASP A 258 8.31 14.30 7.06
N ALA A 259 7.06 14.34 7.49
CA ALA A 259 6.56 13.41 8.50
C ALA A 259 6.60 11.97 7.97
N ALA A 260 6.21 11.74 6.71
CA ALA A 260 6.25 10.42 6.09
C ALA A 260 7.67 9.83 6.06
N MET A 261 8.70 10.66 5.75
CA MET A 261 10.11 10.25 5.85
C MET A 261 10.49 9.83 7.28
N ARG A 262 10.20 10.69 8.28
CA ARG A 262 10.51 10.40 9.68
C ARG A 262 9.83 9.14 10.19
N ILE A 263 8.57 8.94 9.82
CA ILE A 263 7.81 7.75 10.19
C ILE A 263 8.40 6.50 9.54
N SER A 264 8.66 6.54 8.24
CA SER A 264 9.17 5.40 7.47
C SER A 264 10.52 4.90 7.98
N ALA A 265 11.36 5.78 8.52
CA ALA A 265 12.64 5.41 9.14
C ALA A 265 12.49 4.47 10.35
N LYS A 266 11.30 4.35 10.93
CA LYS A 266 11.01 3.39 12.00
C LYS A 266 10.71 1.97 11.46
N PHE A 267 10.38 1.84 10.19
CA PHE A 267 9.93 0.60 9.56
C PHE A 267 10.92 0.03 8.55
N VAL A 268 11.81 0.86 8.03
CA VAL A 268 12.79 0.47 7.00
C VAL A 268 14.18 0.53 7.61
N GLU A 269 14.81 -0.63 7.75
CA GLU A 269 16.16 -0.74 8.31
C GLU A 269 17.17 0.07 7.47
N GLY A 270 18.00 0.87 8.15
CA GLY A 270 19.01 1.71 7.52
C GLY A 270 18.49 3.01 6.87
N LEU A 271 17.18 3.22 6.77
CA LEU A 271 16.59 4.46 6.28
C LEU A 271 16.79 5.59 7.30
N LYS A 272 17.41 6.69 6.85
CA LYS A 272 17.56 7.91 7.67
C LYS A 272 16.47 8.92 7.30
N PRO A 273 15.92 9.66 8.29
CA PRO A 273 14.89 10.67 8.03
C PRO A 273 15.31 11.81 7.10
N ASP A 274 16.61 12.05 6.99
CA ASP A 274 17.23 13.10 6.18
C ASP A 274 17.94 12.57 4.92
N ASP A 275 17.75 11.29 4.56
CA ASP A 275 18.33 10.68 3.37
C ASP A 275 17.83 11.39 2.10
N PRO A 276 18.71 12.08 1.35
CA PRO A 276 18.30 12.86 0.19
C PRO A 276 17.86 11.99 -0.99
N ILE A 277 18.37 10.76 -1.12
CA ILE A 277 17.99 9.83 -2.20
C ILE A 277 16.60 9.27 -1.91
N GLN A 278 16.37 8.81 -0.69
CA GLN A 278 15.09 8.26 -0.31
C GLN A 278 13.98 9.33 -0.29
N ARG A 279 14.35 10.60 -0.04
CA ARG A 279 13.43 11.73 -0.22
C ARG A 279 13.00 11.91 -1.67
N GLN A 280 13.91 11.75 -2.63
CA GLN A 280 13.57 11.79 -4.06
C GLN A 280 12.68 10.62 -4.46
N VAL A 281 12.95 9.41 -3.95
CA VAL A 281 12.10 8.23 -4.14
C VAL A 281 10.68 8.47 -3.59
N LEU A 282 10.57 9.00 -2.38
CA LEU A 282 9.27 9.36 -1.80
C LEU A 282 8.55 10.41 -2.63
N GLN A 283 9.24 11.48 -3.05
CA GLN A 283 8.62 12.53 -3.86
C GLN A 283 8.09 11.99 -5.19
N ALA A 284 8.85 11.13 -5.86
CA ALA A 284 8.41 10.48 -7.09
C ALA A 284 7.23 9.52 -6.84
N THR A 285 7.23 8.81 -5.71
CA THR A 285 6.13 7.95 -5.28
C THR A 285 4.85 8.76 -5.04
N ILE A 286 4.97 9.93 -4.42
CA ILE A 286 3.87 10.89 -4.22
C ILE A 286 3.24 11.28 -5.55
N GLU A 287 4.05 11.55 -6.59
CA GLU A 287 3.52 11.89 -7.92
C GLU A 287 2.71 10.75 -8.57
N LEU A 288 3.04 9.49 -8.29
CA LEU A 288 2.23 8.36 -8.73
C LEU A 288 0.89 8.22 -7.99
N MET A 289 0.83 8.69 -6.76
CA MET A 289 -0.39 8.60 -5.92
C MET A 289 -1.39 9.72 -6.18
N LYS A 290 -0.94 10.88 -6.68
CA LYS A 290 -1.78 12.07 -6.90
C LYS A 290 -2.93 11.81 -7.86
N GLY A 291 -4.11 12.32 -7.52
CA GLY A 291 -5.32 12.33 -8.33
C GLY A 291 -6.58 12.07 -7.49
N GLU A 292 -7.72 12.51 -8.02
CA GLU A 292 -9.02 12.39 -7.35
C GLU A 292 -9.99 11.53 -8.20
N PRO A 293 -10.91 10.81 -7.56
CA PRO A 293 -10.94 10.53 -6.13
C PRO A 293 -9.84 9.55 -5.71
N LEU A 294 -9.26 9.75 -4.48
CA LEU A 294 -8.22 8.85 -3.96
C LEU A 294 -8.73 7.42 -3.85
N GLY A 295 -7.88 6.47 -4.25
CA GLY A 295 -8.19 5.04 -4.16
C GLY A 295 -9.10 4.49 -5.26
N ALA A 296 -9.72 5.35 -6.06
CA ALA A 296 -10.63 4.90 -7.12
C ALA A 296 -9.90 4.33 -8.33
N SER A 297 -10.43 3.23 -8.85
CA SER A 297 -9.95 2.57 -10.06
C SER A 297 -10.88 2.86 -11.25
N SER A 298 -10.32 2.88 -12.45
CA SER A 298 -11.03 3.18 -13.71
C SER A 298 -11.32 1.90 -14.49
N ALA A 299 -12.55 1.71 -14.94
CA ALA A 299 -12.93 0.60 -15.81
C ALA A 299 -12.06 0.54 -17.07
N THR A 300 -11.75 1.69 -17.68
CA THR A 300 -10.90 1.76 -18.87
C THR A 300 -9.49 1.21 -18.63
N ALA A 301 -8.88 1.50 -17.46
CA ALA A 301 -7.56 0.96 -17.13
C ALA A 301 -7.62 -0.58 -16.96
N TRP A 302 -8.72 -1.12 -16.41
CA TRP A 302 -8.94 -2.57 -16.33
C TRP A 302 -9.14 -3.22 -17.69
N GLU A 303 -9.91 -2.58 -18.59
CA GLU A 303 -10.05 -3.01 -19.98
C GLU A 303 -8.70 -3.07 -20.69
N ASN A 304 -7.88 -2.02 -20.53
CA ASN A 304 -6.54 -1.97 -21.13
C ASN A 304 -5.64 -3.07 -20.56
N THR A 305 -5.65 -3.27 -19.22
CA THR A 305 -4.86 -4.31 -18.57
C THR A 305 -5.21 -5.70 -19.08
N GLN A 306 -6.49 -6.05 -19.15
CA GLN A 306 -6.89 -7.35 -19.67
C GLN A 306 -6.61 -7.49 -21.17
N ASN A 307 -6.71 -6.41 -21.97
CA ASN A 307 -6.39 -6.43 -23.39
C ASN A 307 -4.91 -6.74 -23.61
N VAL A 308 -4.02 -6.14 -22.83
CA VAL A 308 -2.57 -6.43 -22.84
C VAL A 308 -2.33 -7.90 -22.50
N LEU A 309 -2.89 -8.41 -21.42
CA LEU A 309 -2.70 -9.80 -20.98
C LEU A 309 -3.29 -10.81 -21.99
N PHE A 310 -4.44 -10.50 -22.59
CA PHE A 310 -5.04 -11.32 -23.63
C PHE A 310 -4.15 -11.38 -24.87
N LYS A 311 -3.65 -10.22 -25.34
CA LYS A 311 -2.74 -10.12 -26.48
C LYS A 311 -1.41 -10.86 -26.23
N MET A 312 -0.93 -10.85 -25.00
CA MET A 312 0.25 -11.61 -24.57
C MET A 312 -0.01 -13.12 -24.46
N GLY A 313 -1.25 -13.59 -24.60
CA GLY A 313 -1.64 -14.98 -24.39
C GLY A 313 -1.61 -15.43 -22.92
N GLN A 314 -1.56 -14.49 -21.98
CA GLN A 314 -1.54 -14.79 -20.54
C GLN A 314 -2.93 -15.15 -20.00
N ILE A 315 -3.98 -14.73 -20.68
CA ILE A 315 -5.37 -15.12 -20.41
C ILE A 315 -6.02 -15.60 -21.72
N GLN A 316 -6.93 -16.58 -21.63
CA GLN A 316 -7.60 -17.18 -22.79
C GLN A 316 -8.90 -16.47 -23.17
N SER A 317 -9.49 -15.74 -22.26
CA SER A 317 -10.73 -14.98 -22.45
C SER A 317 -10.72 -13.72 -21.62
N LYS A 318 -11.54 -12.75 -22.03
CA LYS A 318 -11.78 -11.53 -21.27
C LYS A 318 -13.04 -11.70 -20.43
N LEU A 319 -13.01 -11.14 -19.22
CA LEU A 319 -14.16 -11.08 -18.32
C LEU A 319 -14.77 -9.68 -18.32
N ASP A 320 -15.95 -9.53 -17.74
CA ASP A 320 -16.48 -8.19 -17.39
C ASP A 320 -15.50 -7.53 -16.42
N VAL A 321 -15.13 -6.29 -16.69
CA VAL A 321 -14.17 -5.55 -15.86
C VAL A 321 -14.66 -5.37 -14.41
N ASN A 322 -15.96 -5.39 -14.19
CA ASN A 322 -16.56 -5.37 -12.86
C ASN A 322 -16.21 -6.62 -12.03
N GLU A 323 -15.72 -7.69 -12.66
CA GLU A 323 -15.20 -8.87 -11.97
C GLU A 323 -13.85 -8.58 -11.28
N TYR A 324 -13.08 -7.60 -11.75
CA TYR A 324 -11.74 -7.32 -11.26
C TYR A 324 -11.74 -6.38 -10.06
N PHE A 325 -12.60 -5.36 -10.03
CA PHE A 325 -12.51 -4.30 -9.04
C PHE A 325 -13.86 -3.85 -8.50
N THR A 326 -13.82 -3.07 -7.43
CA THR A 326 -14.96 -2.35 -6.88
C THR A 326 -14.52 -1.06 -6.19
N ASN A 327 -15.22 0.04 -6.43
CA ASN A 327 -15.06 1.29 -5.71
C ASN A 327 -16.07 1.46 -4.56
N ALA A 328 -16.89 0.44 -4.26
CA ALA A 328 -18.01 0.53 -3.30
C ALA A 328 -17.56 0.67 -1.83
N PHE A 329 -16.28 0.48 -1.53
CA PHE A 329 -15.71 0.58 -0.18
C PHE A 329 -14.93 1.88 0.06
N LEU A 330 -14.83 2.73 -0.93
CA LEU A 330 -14.23 4.06 -0.80
C LEU A 330 -15.17 4.99 -0.02
N PRO A 331 -14.65 5.98 0.72
CA PRO A 331 -15.44 6.95 1.48
C PRO A 331 -16.28 7.87 0.60
#